data_54d8d4b77b085cecd8fbce62796d573f
#
_entry.id   54d8d4b77b085cecd8fbce62796d573f
#
_cell.length_a   1.000
_cell.length_b   1.000
_cell.length_c   1.000
_cell.angle_alpha   90.00
_cell.angle_beta   90.00
_cell.angle_gamma   90.00
#
_symmetry.space_group_name_H-M   'P 1'
#
loop_
_entity.id
_entity.type
_entity.pdbx_description
1 polymer ?
#
loop_
_entity_poly.entity_id
_entity_poly.type
_entity_poly.pdbx_seq_one_letter_code
_entity_poly.pdbx_strand_id
1 'polypeptide(L)'
;MTGNTPLVFTPRPLWKRFLLSLPGIGWAIRRWRDSLARSRFDGSAHYWTRRYERGGDSGSGSHGALAAFKAEVLNGFVEEEGVKSVIEFGCGDGNQLTLARYDQYLGIDISPEAVARCRRLFANDSSKRFVLLAEYVNETAELALSLDVVFHLVEDSVYEDYLERLFKSAERFVAIYSSNDDDNTRQFGSHVRHRQFTSWIETRRPEWHLLRRIPNRFPFDAATGAGSFADFYLFHRRRPSDRTSSDFPELLSV
;
A
#
# COMPACT_ATOMS: atom_id res chain seq x y z
N MET A 1 -5.52 45.22 11.24
CA MET A 1 -5.99 44.65 12.52
C MET A 1 -6.73 43.36 12.17
N THR A 2 -6.03 42.26 12.17
CA THR A 2 -6.57 40.94 11.82
C THR A 2 -6.70 40.12 13.11
N GLY A 3 -7.94 39.92 13.54
CA GLY A 3 -8.26 39.21 14.77
C GLY A 3 -8.05 37.72 14.62
N ASN A 4 -7.06 37.17 15.31
CA ASN A 4 -6.88 35.73 15.52
C ASN A 4 -7.91 35.27 16.57
N THR A 5 -8.92 34.52 16.16
CA THR A 5 -9.84 33.82 17.07
C THR A 5 -9.17 32.54 17.52
N PRO A 6 -8.90 32.30 18.82
CA PRO A 6 -8.31 31.07 19.29
C PRO A 6 -9.32 29.92 19.18
N LEU A 7 -8.87 28.77 18.64
CA LEU A 7 -9.62 27.52 18.63
C LEU A 7 -9.87 27.08 20.09
N VAL A 8 -11.12 27.20 20.55
CA VAL A 8 -11.55 26.74 21.86
C VAL A 8 -11.64 25.22 21.84
N PHE A 9 -10.65 24.56 22.44
CA PHE A 9 -10.70 23.12 22.74
C PHE A 9 -11.76 22.89 23.83
N THR A 10 -12.95 22.40 23.45
CA THR A 10 -13.94 21.96 24.43
C THR A 10 -13.51 20.60 25.01
N PRO A 11 -13.19 20.50 26.30
CA PRO A 11 -12.82 19.23 26.91
C PRO A 11 -13.99 18.27 26.86
N ARG A 12 -13.72 17.01 26.48
CA ARG A 12 -14.75 15.94 26.47
C ARG A 12 -15.39 15.84 27.85
N PRO A 13 -16.71 15.80 27.97
CA PRO A 13 -17.39 15.79 29.25
C PRO A 13 -16.97 14.57 30.09
N LEU A 14 -16.73 14.81 31.40
CA LEU A 14 -16.13 13.85 32.34
C LEU A 14 -16.91 12.51 32.44
N TRP A 15 -18.24 12.50 32.24
CA TRP A 15 -19.02 11.28 32.21
C TRP A 15 -18.67 10.32 31.07
N LYS A 16 -18.20 10.82 29.91
CA LYS A 16 -17.71 9.97 28.80
C LYS A 16 -16.39 9.28 29.16
N ARG A 17 -15.54 9.91 29.98
CA ARG A 17 -14.31 9.30 30.48
C ARG A 17 -14.62 8.19 31.50
N PHE A 18 -15.63 8.39 32.36
CA PHE A 18 -16.04 7.42 33.37
C PHE A 18 -16.67 6.16 32.74
N LEU A 19 -17.54 6.30 31.73
CA LEU A 19 -18.14 5.17 31.01
C LEU A 19 -17.11 4.33 30.25
N LEU A 20 -16.03 4.93 29.76
CA LEU A 20 -14.97 4.22 29.04
C LEU A 20 -13.97 3.52 29.99
N SER A 21 -13.98 3.84 31.29
CA SER A 21 -13.09 3.22 32.28
C SER A 21 -13.68 1.97 32.96
N LEU A 22 -14.97 1.67 32.74
CA LEU A 22 -15.58 0.47 33.27
C LEU A 22 -15.16 -0.78 32.49
N PRO A 23 -14.66 -1.85 33.16
CA PRO A 23 -14.28 -3.09 32.51
C PRO A 23 -15.44 -3.66 31.68
N GLY A 24 -15.23 -3.90 30.39
CA GLY A 24 -16.22 -4.46 29.46
C GLY A 24 -17.08 -3.44 28.70
N ILE A 25 -17.42 -2.28 29.25
CA ILE A 25 -18.26 -1.28 28.55
C ILE A 25 -17.48 -0.59 27.45
N GLY A 26 -16.23 -0.23 27.69
CA GLY A 26 -15.35 0.35 26.68
C GLY A 26 -15.08 -0.60 25.51
N TRP A 27 -15.00 -1.91 25.77
CA TRP A 27 -14.89 -2.94 24.74
C TRP A 27 -16.20 -3.09 23.93
N ALA A 28 -17.35 -3.14 24.59
CA ALA A 28 -18.66 -3.25 23.93
C ALA A 28 -18.98 -2.04 23.04
N ILE A 29 -18.68 -0.82 23.51
CA ILE A 29 -18.85 0.41 22.72
C ILE A 29 -17.92 0.41 21.51
N ARG A 30 -16.65 0.00 21.67
CA ARG A 30 -15.71 -0.13 20.54
C ARG A 30 -16.23 -1.15 19.54
N ARG A 31 -16.57 -2.35 19.98
CA ARG A 31 -17.09 -3.43 19.11
C ARG A 31 -18.37 -3.02 18.37
N TRP A 32 -19.28 -2.29 19.04
CA TRP A 32 -20.50 -1.76 18.41
C TRP A 32 -20.21 -0.67 17.37
N ARG A 33 -19.31 0.28 17.67
CA ARG A 33 -18.86 1.29 16.71
C ARG A 33 -18.16 0.66 15.51
N ASP A 34 -17.34 -0.34 15.72
CA ASP A 34 -16.61 -1.05 14.67
C ASP A 34 -17.57 -1.90 13.83
N SER A 35 -18.60 -2.50 14.44
CA SER A 35 -19.67 -3.17 13.71
C SER A 35 -20.47 -2.20 12.84
N LEU A 36 -20.81 -1.01 13.36
CA LEU A 36 -21.47 0.05 12.59
C LEU A 36 -20.55 0.64 11.49
N ALA A 37 -19.25 0.75 11.75
CA ALA A 37 -18.29 1.20 10.75
C ALA A 37 -18.14 0.18 9.61
N ARG A 38 -18.15 -1.13 9.94
CA ARG A 38 -18.14 -2.20 8.93
C ARG A 38 -19.42 -2.25 8.11
N SER A 39 -20.59 -2.06 8.75
CA SER A 39 -21.88 -2.02 8.04
C SER A 39 -22.04 -0.80 7.13
N ARG A 40 -21.17 0.21 7.26
CA ARG A 40 -21.12 1.42 6.44
C ARG A 40 -19.92 1.48 5.49
N PHE A 41 -19.13 0.40 5.44
CA PHE A 41 -17.99 0.31 4.53
C PHE A 41 -18.51 -0.09 3.15
N ASP A 42 -18.56 0.89 2.26
CA ASP A 42 -19.08 0.76 0.89
C ASP A 42 -18.00 0.27 -0.09
N GLY A 43 -16.93 -0.34 0.42
CA GLY A 43 -15.85 -0.90 -0.36
C GLY A 43 -14.57 -0.04 -0.41
N SER A 44 -13.46 -0.71 -0.70
CA SER A 44 -12.11 -0.11 -0.72
C SER A 44 -12.03 1.04 -1.73
N ALA A 45 -12.57 0.84 -2.92
CA ALA A 45 -12.62 1.84 -4.00
C ALA A 45 -13.35 3.11 -3.57
N HIS A 46 -14.55 2.94 -3.00
CA HIS A 46 -15.38 4.06 -2.55
C HIS A 46 -14.73 4.82 -1.38
N TYR A 47 -14.11 4.09 -0.44
CA TYR A 47 -13.43 4.70 0.71
C TYR A 47 -12.32 5.65 0.24
N TRP A 48 -11.42 5.20 -0.65
CA TRP A 48 -10.29 6.00 -1.09
C TRP A 48 -10.70 7.16 -1.99
N THR A 49 -11.64 6.96 -2.92
CA THR A 49 -12.19 8.04 -3.75
C THR A 49 -12.74 9.16 -2.87
N ARG A 50 -13.63 8.82 -1.92
CA ARG A 50 -14.21 9.82 -1.02
C ARG A 50 -13.20 10.49 -0.08
N ARG A 51 -12.15 9.77 0.33
CA ARG A 51 -11.08 10.35 1.16
C ARG A 51 -10.42 11.52 0.43
N TYR A 52 -10.02 11.34 -0.82
CA TYR A 52 -9.37 12.37 -1.62
C TYR A 52 -10.32 13.51 -1.99
N GLU A 53 -11.57 13.22 -2.36
CA GLU A 53 -12.62 14.22 -2.64
C GLU A 53 -12.86 15.15 -1.44
N ARG A 54 -12.73 14.66 -0.22
CA ARG A 54 -12.88 15.44 1.01
C ARG A 54 -11.62 16.18 1.44
N GLY A 55 -10.61 16.23 0.60
CA GLY A 55 -9.34 16.92 0.90
C GLY A 55 -8.36 16.09 1.75
N GLY A 56 -8.60 14.78 1.92
CA GLY A 56 -7.64 13.88 2.57
C GLY A 56 -6.41 13.63 1.72
N ASP A 57 -5.47 12.88 2.26
CA ASP A 57 -4.17 12.51 1.68
C ASP A 57 -3.93 10.99 1.69
N SER A 58 -2.77 10.56 1.20
CA SER A 58 -2.32 9.16 1.18
C SER A 58 -2.05 8.56 2.57
N GLY A 59 -2.21 9.35 3.65
CA GLY A 59 -2.01 8.90 5.03
C GLY A 59 -0.57 9.01 5.52
N SER A 60 -0.39 8.73 6.83
CA SER A 60 0.90 8.89 7.53
C SER A 60 2.05 8.09 6.93
N GLY A 61 1.76 6.96 6.29
CA GLY A 61 2.76 6.14 5.61
C GLY A 61 3.51 6.89 4.50
N SER A 62 2.84 7.85 3.84
CA SER A 62 3.41 8.62 2.72
C SER A 62 4.12 9.91 3.14
N HIS A 63 4.37 10.11 4.44
CA HIS A 63 5.00 11.32 4.98
C HIS A 63 6.17 11.02 5.93
N GLY A 64 7.04 12.02 6.15
CA GLY A 64 8.10 11.99 7.16
C GLY A 64 9.07 10.82 7.04
N ALA A 65 9.38 10.19 8.18
CA ALA A 65 10.38 9.12 8.26
C ALA A 65 10.00 7.85 7.48
N LEU A 66 8.69 7.51 7.42
CA LEU A 66 8.23 6.36 6.65
C LEU A 66 8.38 6.59 5.15
N ALA A 67 8.04 7.77 4.66
CA ALA A 67 8.25 8.13 3.26
C ALA A 67 9.74 8.12 2.89
N ALA A 68 10.60 8.70 3.74
CA ALA A 68 12.04 8.72 3.54
C ALA A 68 12.63 7.30 3.50
N PHE A 69 12.22 6.43 4.42
CA PHE A 69 12.65 5.02 4.44
C PHE A 69 12.24 4.29 3.15
N LYS A 70 11.00 4.44 2.71
CA LYS A 70 10.55 3.83 1.45
C LYS A 70 11.34 4.34 0.25
N ALA A 71 11.61 5.64 0.19
CA ALA A 71 12.41 6.23 -0.88
C ALA A 71 13.87 5.73 -0.86
N GLU A 72 14.49 5.61 0.32
CA GLU A 72 15.84 5.06 0.48
C GLU A 72 15.92 3.63 -0.09
N VAL A 73 15.00 2.75 0.31
CA VAL A 73 14.97 1.35 -0.15
C VAL A 73 14.75 1.27 -1.66
N LEU A 74 13.75 1.97 -2.18
CA LEU A 74 13.38 1.86 -3.58
C LEU A 74 14.39 2.53 -4.52
N ASN A 75 14.92 3.70 -4.16
CA ASN A 75 15.95 4.36 -4.95
C ASN A 75 17.24 3.52 -4.99
N GLY A 76 17.62 2.91 -3.86
CA GLY A 76 18.76 2.00 -3.82
C GLY A 76 18.54 0.76 -4.70
N PHE A 77 17.35 0.15 -4.63
CA PHE A 77 17.00 -1.00 -5.45
C PHE A 77 16.98 -0.67 -6.96
N VAL A 78 16.38 0.46 -7.34
CA VAL A 78 16.34 0.92 -8.74
C VAL A 78 17.75 1.13 -9.28
N GLU A 79 18.65 1.72 -8.48
CA GLU A 79 20.06 1.94 -8.84
C GLU A 79 20.84 0.61 -8.93
N GLU A 80 20.70 -0.25 -7.91
CA GLU A 80 21.37 -1.58 -7.83
C GLU A 80 21.01 -2.46 -9.03
N GLU A 81 19.71 -2.51 -9.40
CA GLU A 81 19.20 -3.38 -10.47
C GLU A 81 19.16 -2.72 -11.86
N GLY A 82 19.53 -1.42 -11.94
CA GLY A 82 19.54 -0.64 -13.19
C GLY A 82 18.14 -0.48 -13.80
N VAL A 83 17.09 -0.40 -12.99
CA VAL A 83 15.69 -0.30 -13.42
C VAL A 83 15.46 1.04 -14.13
N LYS A 84 14.85 1.01 -15.34
CA LYS A 84 14.58 2.18 -16.17
C LYS A 84 13.12 2.61 -16.20
N SER A 85 12.21 1.69 -15.94
CA SER A 85 10.77 1.99 -15.94
C SER A 85 10.08 1.42 -14.71
N VAL A 86 9.20 2.23 -14.14
CA VAL A 86 8.44 1.91 -12.92
C VAL A 86 6.96 2.13 -13.15
N ILE A 87 6.13 1.19 -12.73
CA ILE A 87 4.67 1.32 -12.67
C ILE A 87 4.21 1.14 -11.23
N GLU A 88 3.36 2.03 -10.73
CA GLU A 88 2.85 1.96 -9.35
C GLU A 88 1.33 1.92 -9.34
N PHE A 89 0.78 0.91 -8.65
CA PHE A 89 -0.65 0.79 -8.40
C PHE A 89 -0.99 1.36 -7.03
N GLY A 90 -1.85 2.38 -7.01
CA GLY A 90 -2.18 3.15 -5.82
C GLY A 90 -1.15 4.26 -5.56
N CYS A 91 -0.81 5.05 -6.59
CA CYS A 91 0.18 6.14 -6.48
C CYS A 91 -0.26 7.29 -5.55
N GLY A 92 -1.54 7.31 -5.16
CA GLY A 92 -2.09 8.28 -4.24
C GLY A 92 -1.97 9.73 -4.72
N ASP A 93 -1.62 10.64 -3.82
CA ASP A 93 -1.46 12.08 -4.09
C ASP A 93 -0.08 12.47 -4.66
N GLY A 94 0.81 11.49 -4.85
CA GLY A 94 2.14 11.69 -5.39
C GLY A 94 3.18 12.18 -4.38
N ASN A 95 2.83 12.36 -3.10
CA ASN A 95 3.80 12.85 -2.11
C ASN A 95 5.01 11.91 -1.97
N GLN A 96 4.78 10.58 -1.92
CA GLN A 96 5.86 9.58 -1.88
C GLN A 96 6.78 9.68 -3.10
N LEU A 97 6.21 9.90 -4.29
CA LEU A 97 6.94 10.01 -5.56
C LEU A 97 7.89 11.24 -5.59
N THR A 98 7.64 12.29 -4.82
CA THR A 98 8.55 13.45 -4.75
C THR A 98 9.95 13.10 -4.25
N LEU A 99 10.10 11.97 -3.55
CA LEU A 99 11.37 11.45 -3.03
C LEU A 99 12.02 10.41 -3.94
N ALA A 100 11.32 9.99 -5.00
CA ALA A 100 11.76 8.93 -5.90
C ALA A 100 12.70 9.44 -7.00
N ARG A 101 13.62 8.56 -7.42
CA ARG A 101 14.56 8.79 -8.53
C ARG A 101 14.35 7.75 -9.63
N TYR A 102 13.21 7.86 -10.33
CA TYR A 102 12.84 6.96 -11.42
C TYR A 102 12.99 7.66 -12.76
N ASP A 103 13.62 6.98 -13.75
CA ASP A 103 13.84 7.51 -15.09
C ASP A 103 12.50 7.67 -15.84
N GLN A 104 11.64 6.64 -15.81
CA GLN A 104 10.28 6.64 -16.35
C GLN A 104 9.30 6.10 -15.32
N TYR A 105 8.16 6.76 -15.18
CA TYR A 105 7.18 6.36 -14.17
C TYR A 105 5.74 6.47 -14.68
N LEU A 106 4.95 5.43 -14.39
CA LEU A 106 3.50 5.42 -14.58
C LEU A 106 2.81 5.17 -13.24
N GLY A 107 2.11 6.19 -12.73
CA GLY A 107 1.25 6.09 -11.56
C GLY A 107 -0.19 5.77 -11.93
N ILE A 108 -0.76 4.79 -11.24
CA ILE A 108 -2.15 4.38 -11.42
C ILE A 108 -2.87 4.55 -10.08
N ASP A 109 -4.03 5.19 -10.08
CA ASP A 109 -4.88 5.27 -8.90
C ASP A 109 -6.36 5.11 -9.29
N ILE A 110 -7.19 4.75 -8.32
CA ILE A 110 -8.64 4.62 -8.51
C ILE A 110 -9.35 5.97 -8.37
N SER A 111 -8.73 6.92 -7.64
CA SER A 111 -9.30 8.22 -7.34
C SER A 111 -8.98 9.25 -8.42
N PRO A 112 -10.00 9.84 -9.08
CA PRO A 112 -9.79 10.95 -10.03
C PRO A 112 -9.07 12.14 -9.41
N GLU A 113 -9.38 12.46 -8.14
CA GLU A 113 -8.74 13.58 -7.44
C GLU A 113 -7.26 13.30 -7.12
N ALA A 114 -6.90 12.07 -6.74
CA ALA A 114 -5.51 11.67 -6.54
C ALA A 114 -4.71 11.83 -7.85
N VAL A 115 -5.21 11.27 -8.95
CA VAL A 115 -4.59 11.40 -10.28
C VAL A 115 -4.47 12.86 -10.70
N ALA A 116 -5.50 13.68 -10.48
CA ALA A 116 -5.46 15.10 -10.80
C ALA A 116 -4.39 15.85 -9.97
N ARG A 117 -4.22 15.51 -8.70
CA ARG A 117 -3.14 16.06 -7.84
C ARG A 117 -1.77 15.71 -8.38
N CYS A 118 -1.54 14.44 -8.72
CA CYS A 118 -0.29 13.98 -9.31
C CYS A 118 0.01 14.70 -10.63
N ARG A 119 -0.96 14.82 -11.54
CA ARG A 119 -0.82 15.54 -12.81
C ARG A 119 -0.45 17.00 -12.61
N ARG A 120 -1.00 17.66 -11.57
CA ARG A 120 -0.60 19.04 -11.21
C ARG A 120 0.80 19.10 -10.60
N LEU A 121 1.12 18.21 -9.67
CA LEU A 121 2.40 18.19 -8.95
C LEU A 121 3.58 17.95 -9.89
N PHE A 122 3.40 17.08 -10.87
CA PHE A 122 4.45 16.69 -11.84
C PHE A 122 4.21 17.27 -13.24
N ALA A 123 3.49 18.40 -13.37
CA ALA A 123 3.13 18.99 -14.66
C ALA A 123 4.33 19.32 -15.55
N ASN A 124 5.49 19.61 -14.96
CA ASN A 124 6.73 19.96 -15.67
C ASN A 124 7.70 18.77 -15.82
N ASP A 125 7.30 17.56 -15.42
CA ASP A 125 8.13 16.35 -15.53
C ASP A 125 7.49 15.36 -16.49
N SER A 126 7.93 15.38 -17.76
CA SER A 126 7.42 14.51 -18.81
C SER A 126 7.76 13.03 -18.63
N SER A 127 8.68 12.70 -17.71
CA SER A 127 9.00 11.31 -17.36
C SER A 127 7.97 10.66 -16.46
N LYS A 128 7.03 11.44 -15.93
CA LYS A 128 5.98 10.98 -15.01
C LYS A 128 4.61 11.07 -15.71
N ARG A 129 3.90 9.95 -15.75
CA ARG A 129 2.55 9.87 -16.32
C ARG A 129 1.59 9.30 -15.27
N PHE A 130 0.35 9.76 -15.27
CA PHE A 130 -0.67 9.33 -14.29
C PHE A 130 -1.98 9.03 -15.00
N VAL A 131 -2.58 7.87 -14.69
CA VAL A 131 -3.84 7.41 -15.28
C VAL A 131 -4.78 6.86 -14.20
N LEU A 132 -6.07 6.93 -14.47
CA LEU A 132 -7.06 6.22 -13.67
C LEU A 132 -6.95 4.71 -13.92
N LEU A 133 -7.24 3.91 -12.90
CA LEU A 133 -7.28 2.46 -13.04
C LEU A 133 -8.24 2.01 -14.17
N ALA A 134 -9.33 2.74 -14.40
CA ALA A 134 -10.27 2.49 -15.48
C ALA A 134 -9.70 2.81 -16.88
N GLU A 135 -8.66 3.63 -16.97
CA GLU A 135 -7.96 4.02 -18.20
C GLU A 135 -6.73 3.14 -18.48
N TYR A 136 -6.33 2.31 -17.50
CA TYR A 136 -5.16 1.44 -17.64
C TYR A 136 -5.40 0.30 -18.63
N VAL A 137 -4.55 0.17 -19.64
CA VAL A 137 -4.68 -0.79 -20.75
C VAL A 137 -3.53 -1.81 -20.81
N ASN A 138 -3.12 -2.34 -19.66
CA ASN A 138 -2.09 -3.38 -19.52
C ASN A 138 -0.66 -2.94 -19.94
N GLU A 139 -0.31 -1.68 -19.73
CA GLU A 139 1.08 -1.23 -19.84
C GLU A 139 1.97 -2.02 -18.86
N THR A 140 3.23 -2.22 -19.26
CA THR A 140 4.23 -2.91 -18.45
C THR A 140 5.41 -1.99 -18.12
N ALA A 141 6.15 -2.36 -17.08
CA ALA A 141 7.39 -1.72 -16.70
C ALA A 141 8.36 -2.75 -16.10
N GLU A 142 9.63 -2.43 -16.04
CA GLU A 142 10.61 -3.34 -15.43
C GLU A 142 10.34 -3.62 -13.96
N LEU A 143 9.82 -2.62 -13.21
CA LEU A 143 9.45 -2.73 -11.80
C LEU A 143 8.00 -2.29 -11.59
N ALA A 144 7.18 -3.16 -10.97
CA ALA A 144 5.86 -2.79 -10.48
C ALA A 144 5.88 -2.58 -8.95
N LEU A 145 5.24 -1.50 -8.50
CA LEU A 145 5.17 -1.10 -7.10
C LEU A 145 3.76 -1.18 -6.53
N SER A 146 3.68 -1.58 -5.27
CA SER A 146 2.49 -1.49 -4.41
C SER A 146 2.91 -1.05 -3.02
N LEU A 147 2.66 0.20 -2.67
CA LEU A 147 3.12 0.83 -1.43
C LEU A 147 1.93 1.20 -0.54
N ASP A 148 1.78 0.52 0.60
CA ASP A 148 0.66 0.72 1.54
C ASP A 148 -0.75 0.48 0.94
N VAL A 149 -0.89 -0.40 -0.08
CA VAL A 149 -2.17 -0.64 -0.77
C VAL A 149 -2.78 -1.99 -0.40
N VAL A 150 -2.00 -3.07 -0.40
CA VAL A 150 -2.51 -4.46 -0.32
C VAL A 150 -3.44 -4.68 0.87
N PHE A 151 -3.10 -4.18 2.05
CA PHE A 151 -3.93 -4.30 3.25
C PHE A 151 -5.17 -3.36 3.26
N HIS A 152 -5.31 -2.50 2.25
CA HIS A 152 -6.49 -1.66 2.03
C HIS A 152 -7.51 -2.29 1.06
N LEU A 153 -7.17 -3.42 0.46
CA LEU A 153 -8.07 -4.15 -0.43
C LEU A 153 -8.88 -5.16 0.39
N VAL A 154 -10.00 -4.70 0.96
CA VAL A 154 -10.78 -5.48 1.93
C VAL A 154 -11.53 -6.64 1.28
N GLU A 155 -12.05 -6.44 0.07
CA GLU A 155 -12.80 -7.41 -0.70
C GLU A 155 -11.86 -8.43 -1.36
N ASP A 156 -12.19 -9.72 -1.29
CA ASP A 156 -11.32 -10.78 -1.85
C ASP A 156 -11.16 -10.66 -3.36
N SER A 157 -12.23 -10.37 -4.10
CA SER A 157 -12.15 -10.20 -5.56
C SER A 157 -11.30 -9.00 -5.97
N VAL A 158 -11.41 -7.86 -5.26
CA VAL A 158 -10.60 -6.66 -5.52
C VAL A 158 -9.13 -6.93 -5.24
N TYR A 159 -8.83 -7.64 -4.14
CA TYR A 159 -7.49 -8.05 -3.77
C TYR A 159 -6.86 -8.99 -4.81
N GLU A 160 -7.57 -10.00 -5.25
CA GLU A 160 -7.09 -10.95 -6.26
C GLU A 160 -6.86 -10.25 -7.61
N ASP A 161 -7.82 -9.50 -8.11
CA ASP A 161 -7.69 -8.73 -9.36
C ASP A 161 -6.53 -7.73 -9.31
N TYR A 162 -6.31 -7.10 -8.16
CA TYR A 162 -5.21 -6.16 -7.96
C TYR A 162 -3.85 -6.87 -8.06
N LEU A 163 -3.65 -7.96 -7.32
CA LEU A 163 -2.38 -8.71 -7.38
C LEU A 163 -2.13 -9.28 -8.77
N GLU A 164 -3.18 -9.80 -9.44
CA GLU A 164 -3.07 -10.28 -10.83
C GLU A 164 -2.53 -9.17 -11.76
N ARG A 165 -3.09 -7.95 -11.68
CA ARG A 165 -2.66 -6.80 -12.47
C ARG A 165 -1.23 -6.37 -12.12
N LEU A 166 -0.90 -6.29 -10.82
CA LEU A 166 0.42 -5.91 -10.33
C LEU A 166 1.51 -6.81 -10.91
N PHE A 167 1.34 -8.13 -10.78
CA PHE A 167 2.33 -9.09 -11.27
C PHE A 167 2.36 -9.19 -12.79
N LYS A 168 1.24 -8.99 -13.47
CA LYS A 168 1.15 -8.98 -14.93
C LYS A 168 1.84 -7.75 -15.55
N SER A 169 1.82 -6.61 -14.87
CA SER A 169 2.44 -5.38 -15.35
C SER A 169 3.96 -5.33 -15.16
N ALA A 170 4.52 -6.25 -14.38
CA ALA A 170 5.94 -6.30 -14.08
C ALA A 170 6.70 -7.19 -15.07
N GLU A 171 7.78 -6.68 -15.64
CA GLU A 171 8.66 -7.44 -16.55
C GLU A 171 9.75 -8.20 -15.79
N ARG A 172 10.35 -7.57 -14.76
CA ARG A 172 11.51 -8.09 -14.02
C ARG A 172 11.26 -8.19 -12.52
N PHE A 173 10.69 -7.14 -11.90
CA PHE A 173 10.60 -7.01 -10.45
C PHE A 173 9.22 -6.54 -9.99
N VAL A 174 8.84 -7.00 -8.80
CA VAL A 174 7.69 -6.47 -8.04
C VAL A 174 8.16 -6.09 -6.65
N ALA A 175 7.84 -4.88 -6.19
CA ALA A 175 8.08 -4.47 -4.82
C ALA A 175 6.74 -4.16 -4.13
N ILE A 176 6.49 -4.88 -3.04
CA ILE A 176 5.31 -4.70 -2.20
C ILE A 176 5.76 -4.21 -0.82
N TYR A 177 5.20 -3.08 -0.37
CA TYR A 177 5.34 -2.62 1.00
C TYR A 177 3.99 -2.78 1.71
N SER A 178 3.88 -3.81 2.53
CA SER A 178 2.62 -4.21 3.18
C SER A 178 2.87 -5.09 4.39
N SER A 179 1.84 -5.27 5.25
CA SER A 179 1.79 -6.40 6.17
C SER A 179 1.66 -7.71 5.39
N ASN A 180 2.17 -8.80 5.97
CA ASN A 180 2.13 -10.14 5.38
C ASN A 180 1.77 -11.17 6.46
N ASP A 181 0.61 -11.01 7.06
CA ASP A 181 0.02 -11.90 8.06
C ASP A 181 -1.50 -11.86 7.95
N ASP A 182 -2.20 -12.82 8.57
CA ASP A 182 -3.66 -12.91 8.61
C ASP A 182 -4.23 -12.43 9.97
N ASP A 183 -3.42 -11.76 10.82
CA ASP A 183 -3.86 -11.28 12.13
C ASP A 183 -4.71 -10.01 12.01
N ASN A 184 -6.01 -10.20 11.90
CA ASN A 184 -7.02 -9.15 11.90
C ASN A 184 -7.64 -8.90 13.29
N THR A 185 -7.02 -9.38 14.37
CA THR A 185 -7.48 -9.14 15.74
C THR A 185 -7.23 -7.71 16.19
N ARG A 186 -6.20 -7.06 15.63
CA ARG A 186 -5.90 -5.64 15.81
C ARG A 186 -6.76 -4.83 14.83
N GLN A 187 -7.71 -4.07 15.35
CA GLN A 187 -8.64 -3.31 14.50
C GLN A 187 -8.04 -1.95 14.14
N PHE A 188 -7.55 -1.82 12.93
CA PHE A 188 -7.04 -0.54 12.36
C PHE A 188 -8.11 0.25 11.57
N GLY A 189 -9.37 -0.20 11.57
CA GLY A 189 -10.49 0.39 10.85
C GLY A 189 -11.10 -0.56 9.82
N SER A 190 -12.29 -0.21 9.34
CA SER A 190 -13.04 -1.04 8.37
C SER A 190 -12.38 -1.12 6.99
N HIS A 191 -11.43 -0.24 6.70
CA HIS A 191 -10.70 -0.14 5.44
C HIS A 191 -9.34 -0.86 5.47
N VAL A 192 -9.08 -1.68 6.51
CA VAL A 192 -7.84 -2.46 6.63
C VAL A 192 -8.20 -3.93 6.84
N ARG A 193 -7.57 -4.79 6.05
CA ARG A 193 -7.60 -6.24 6.20
C ARG A 193 -6.23 -6.81 5.87
N HIS A 194 -5.59 -7.41 6.86
CA HIS A 194 -4.31 -8.08 6.70
C HIS A 194 -4.50 -9.43 5.99
N ARG A 195 -3.56 -9.77 5.10
CA ARG A 195 -3.48 -11.07 4.43
C ARG A 195 -2.03 -11.48 4.24
N GLN A 196 -1.76 -12.77 4.36
CA GLN A 196 -0.48 -13.34 3.99
C GLN A 196 -0.37 -13.45 2.46
N PHE A 197 -0.08 -12.32 1.81
CA PHE A 197 -0.07 -12.22 0.35
C PHE A 197 1.04 -13.06 -0.31
N THR A 198 2.13 -13.38 0.40
CA THR A 198 3.19 -14.26 -0.13
C THR A 198 2.67 -15.64 -0.45
N SER A 199 1.76 -16.22 0.36
CA SER A 199 1.13 -17.51 0.06
C SER A 199 0.28 -17.47 -1.21
N TRP A 200 -0.38 -16.34 -1.49
CA TRP A 200 -1.09 -16.15 -2.75
C TRP A 200 -0.12 -16.14 -3.92
N ILE A 201 1.01 -15.41 -3.80
CA ILE A 201 2.04 -15.34 -4.86
C ILE A 201 2.63 -16.72 -5.14
N GLU A 202 3.05 -17.47 -4.11
CA GLU A 202 3.61 -18.82 -4.23
C GLU A 202 2.67 -19.76 -4.99
N THR A 203 1.36 -19.62 -4.76
CA THR A 203 0.36 -20.49 -5.37
C THR A 203 -0.03 -20.06 -6.79
N ARG A 204 -0.20 -18.75 -7.02
CA ARG A 204 -0.79 -18.19 -8.25
C ARG A 204 0.24 -17.66 -9.23
N ARG A 205 1.46 -17.40 -8.76
CA ARG A 205 2.55 -16.79 -9.53
C ARG A 205 3.88 -17.49 -9.27
N PRO A 206 3.97 -18.81 -9.48
CA PRO A 206 5.15 -19.61 -9.15
C PRO A 206 6.42 -19.19 -9.92
N GLU A 207 6.27 -18.42 -11.00
CA GLU A 207 7.38 -17.83 -11.73
C GLU A 207 8.05 -16.64 -11.00
N TRP A 208 7.43 -16.15 -9.90
CA TRP A 208 7.96 -15.08 -9.11
C TRP A 208 8.54 -15.56 -7.79
N HIS A 209 9.79 -15.19 -7.51
CA HIS A 209 10.52 -15.61 -6.31
C HIS A 209 10.83 -14.43 -5.43
N LEU A 210 10.70 -14.61 -4.12
CA LEU A 210 11.11 -13.60 -3.15
C LEU A 210 12.63 -13.43 -3.20
N LEU A 211 13.08 -12.26 -3.65
CA LEU A 211 14.48 -11.88 -3.71
C LEU A 211 14.97 -11.40 -2.34
N ARG A 212 14.19 -10.53 -1.70
CA ARG A 212 14.58 -9.87 -0.45
C ARG A 212 13.36 -9.44 0.35
N ARG A 213 13.40 -9.65 1.67
CA ARG A 213 12.52 -8.96 2.63
C ARG A 213 13.35 -7.93 3.38
N ILE A 214 12.86 -6.70 3.49
CA ILE A 214 13.50 -5.62 4.24
C ILE A 214 12.53 -5.20 5.34
N PRO A 215 12.84 -5.50 6.61
CA PRO A 215 12.01 -5.09 7.73
C PRO A 215 11.90 -3.56 7.84
N ASN A 216 10.73 -3.09 8.24
CA ASN A 216 10.52 -1.67 8.48
C ASN A 216 11.43 -1.17 9.61
N ARG A 217 12.13 -0.06 9.35
CA ARG A 217 12.97 0.61 10.35
C ARG A 217 12.16 1.25 11.48
N PHE A 218 10.88 1.54 11.23
CA PHE A 218 9.94 2.17 12.14
C PHE A 218 8.73 1.27 12.37
N PRO A 219 8.88 0.15 13.11
CA PRO A 219 7.79 -0.78 13.34
C PRO A 219 6.65 -0.10 14.11
N PHE A 220 5.42 -0.58 13.89
CA PHE A 220 4.24 -0.02 14.53
C PHE A 220 4.31 -0.16 16.06
N ASP A 221 4.18 0.96 16.75
CA ASP A 221 4.08 1.04 18.20
C ASP A 221 2.60 1.25 18.60
N ALA A 222 2.01 0.25 19.23
CA ALA A 222 0.62 0.30 19.67
C ALA A 222 0.36 1.33 20.78
N ALA A 223 1.39 1.73 21.55
CA ALA A 223 1.24 2.71 22.63
C ALA A 223 1.12 4.14 22.08
N THR A 224 1.86 4.45 21.03
CA THR A 224 1.88 5.79 20.42
C THR A 224 1.04 5.88 19.15
N GLY A 225 0.73 4.74 18.51
CA GLY A 225 0.10 4.68 17.20
C GLY A 225 1.03 5.10 16.06
N ALA A 226 2.33 5.23 16.32
CA ALA A 226 3.34 5.61 15.33
C ALA A 226 3.94 4.38 14.63
N GLY A 227 4.64 4.62 13.51
CA GLY A 227 5.29 3.56 12.73
C GLY A 227 4.35 2.88 11.75
N SER A 228 4.79 1.73 11.20
CA SER A 228 4.03 0.94 10.25
C SER A 228 4.19 -0.56 10.54
N PHE A 229 3.14 -1.33 10.25
CA PHE A 229 3.15 -2.80 10.29
C PHE A 229 3.61 -3.42 8.96
N ALA A 230 3.96 -2.60 7.99
CA ALA A 230 4.39 -3.03 6.66
C ALA A 230 5.91 -3.24 6.61
N ASP A 231 6.34 -4.27 5.88
CA ASP A 231 7.72 -4.51 5.47
C ASP A 231 7.82 -4.47 3.94
N PHE A 232 9.03 -4.33 3.40
CA PHE A 232 9.26 -4.55 1.97
C PHE A 232 9.43 -6.02 1.64
N TYR A 233 8.80 -6.43 0.54
CA TYR A 233 8.97 -7.72 -0.11
C TYR A 233 9.29 -7.45 -1.59
N LEU A 234 10.51 -7.78 -2.00
CA LEU A 234 11.02 -7.59 -3.35
C LEU A 234 11.03 -8.96 -4.05
N PHE A 235 10.36 -9.04 -5.18
CA PHE A 235 10.27 -10.26 -5.98
C PHE A 235 10.94 -10.05 -7.32
N HIS A 236 11.53 -11.12 -7.85
CA HIS A 236 12.03 -11.15 -9.21
C HIS A 236 11.33 -12.25 -10.02
N ARG A 237 11.19 -12.00 -11.31
CA ARG A 237 10.66 -12.98 -12.24
C ARG A 237 11.79 -13.92 -12.68
N ARG A 238 11.62 -15.21 -12.46
CA ARG A 238 12.57 -16.22 -12.94
C ARG A 238 12.55 -16.29 -14.47
N ARG A 239 13.69 -16.15 -15.10
CA ARG A 239 13.82 -16.36 -16.54
C ARG A 239 13.93 -17.85 -16.83
N PRO A 240 13.49 -18.32 -18.02
CA PRO A 240 13.71 -19.72 -18.43
C PRO A 240 15.18 -20.15 -18.38
N SER A 241 16.10 -19.20 -18.61
CA SER A 241 17.56 -19.40 -18.53
C SER A 241 18.09 -19.64 -17.10
N ASP A 242 17.30 -19.31 -16.07
CA ASP A 242 17.72 -19.40 -14.66
C ASP A 242 17.37 -20.77 -14.05
N ARG A 243 16.84 -21.70 -14.86
CA ARG A 243 16.59 -23.09 -14.44
C ARG A 243 17.91 -23.80 -14.28
N THR A 244 18.23 -24.15 -13.05
CA THR A 244 19.38 -25.03 -12.77
C THR A 244 19.00 -26.48 -13.02
N SER A 245 20.00 -27.36 -13.28
CA SER A 245 19.78 -28.80 -13.50
C SER A 245 19.09 -29.53 -12.33
N SER A 246 19.02 -28.92 -11.15
CA SER A 246 18.31 -29.43 -9.99
C SER A 246 16.78 -29.26 -10.04
N ASP A 247 16.24 -28.52 -10.99
CA ASP A 247 14.80 -28.29 -11.15
C ASP A 247 14.09 -29.38 -11.99
N PHE A 248 14.84 -30.34 -12.54
CA PHE A 248 14.29 -31.50 -13.23
C PHE A 248 14.22 -32.67 -12.26
N PRO A 249 13.02 -33.24 -11.96
CA PRO A 249 12.97 -34.50 -11.29
C PRO A 249 13.72 -35.52 -12.16
N GLU A 250 14.71 -36.24 -11.56
CA GLU A 250 15.32 -37.40 -12.21
C GLU A 250 14.18 -38.30 -12.73
N LEU A 251 14.07 -38.37 -14.05
CA LEU A 251 13.28 -39.41 -14.68
C LEU A 251 13.95 -40.74 -14.28
N LEU A 252 13.40 -41.41 -13.28
CA LEU A 252 13.74 -42.79 -12.95
C LEU A 252 13.60 -43.59 -14.22
N SER A 253 14.73 -43.92 -14.83
CA SER A 253 14.84 -44.92 -15.89
C SER A 253 14.45 -46.26 -15.31
N VAL A 254 13.33 -46.78 -15.79
CA VAL A 254 12.89 -48.17 -15.63
C VAL A 254 13.71 -49.08 -16.56
#